data_eabe48389846a902fffed8fb85e2597c
#
_entry.id   eabe48389846a902fffed8fb85e2597c
#
_cell.length_a   1.000
_cell.length_b   1.000
_cell.length_c   1.000
_cell.angle_alpha   90.00
_cell.angle_beta   90.00
_cell.angle_gamma   90.00
#
_symmetry.space_group_name_H-M   'P 1'
#
loop_
_entity.id
_entity.type
_entity.pdbx_description
1 polymer ?
#
loop_
_entity_poly.entity_id
_entity_poly.type
_entity_poly.pdbx_seq_one_letter_code
_entity_poly.pdbx_strand_id
1 'polypeptide(L)'
;MDQIRIKGLEIFAHHGVYPEEKEKGQHFFLDAVLYTDTRRAGLTDRLELSTDYGEVCRLMNEVMCAQTYDLIERAAEQTAQEVLLAFPLIRRLELELHKPEAPIPLPFGDVSVRIERGWHRAFVAFGSNMGDKEYYLEKGLKELKEHPLCRPVKVSKVYRTTPYGGVEQEDFLNGVMELETLLTPFELLEKLQQVERQAGRERKVHWGPRTLDLDLLLYDDCVIDTETLTVPHPDMQNRDFVLAPLCEIAPFVSHPFTGKTAKQMLEELKHNGEKHVVDTAQNKLD
;
A
#
# COMPACT_ATOMS: atom_id res chain seq x y z
N MET A 1 -3.15 16.02 11.65
CA MET A 1 -4.14 15.92 10.54
C MET A 1 -5.50 16.22 11.14
N ASP A 2 -6.32 17.01 10.42
CA ASP A 2 -7.66 17.38 10.90
C ASP A 2 -8.64 16.23 10.74
N GLN A 3 -9.86 16.37 11.29
CA GLN A 3 -10.87 15.33 11.29
C GLN A 3 -12.24 15.89 10.93
N ILE A 4 -12.95 15.22 10.03
CA ILE A 4 -14.38 15.34 9.86
C ILE A 4 -15.02 14.10 10.48
N ARG A 5 -16.03 14.28 11.32
CA ARG A 5 -16.68 13.17 12.04
C ARG A 5 -18.14 13.05 11.64
N ILE A 6 -18.51 11.86 11.18
CA ILE A 6 -19.87 11.43 10.91
C ILE A 6 -20.29 10.54 12.07
N LYS A 7 -21.49 10.74 12.61
CA LYS A 7 -21.98 9.94 13.73
C LYS A 7 -23.42 9.52 13.49
N GLY A 8 -23.68 8.23 13.75
CA GLY A 8 -25.01 7.66 13.68
C GLY A 8 -25.64 7.71 12.31
N LEU A 9 -24.85 7.55 11.24
CA LEU A 9 -25.42 7.42 9.88
C LEU A 9 -26.24 6.14 9.82
N GLU A 10 -27.55 6.27 9.80
CA GLU A 10 -28.50 5.15 9.76
C GLU A 10 -28.65 4.62 8.33
N ILE A 11 -28.50 3.31 8.18
CA ILE A 11 -28.60 2.60 6.90
C ILE A 11 -29.41 1.32 7.10
N PHE A 12 -30.41 1.08 6.24
CA PHE A 12 -31.13 -0.20 6.21
C PHE A 12 -30.47 -1.13 5.19
N ALA A 13 -29.98 -2.28 5.66
CA ALA A 13 -29.25 -3.23 4.82
C ALA A 13 -29.55 -4.71 5.22
N HIS A 14 -29.02 -5.65 4.42
CA HIS A 14 -29.35 -7.07 4.52
C HIS A 14 -28.13 -7.93 4.86
N HIS A 15 -27.31 -7.49 5.84
CA HIS A 15 -26.11 -8.22 6.24
C HIS A 15 -26.38 -9.15 7.42
N GLY A 16 -25.82 -10.34 7.37
CA GLY A 16 -25.86 -11.33 8.46
C GLY A 16 -25.73 -12.75 7.94
N VAL A 17 -25.44 -13.67 8.86
CA VAL A 17 -25.26 -15.10 8.57
C VAL A 17 -26.59 -15.82 8.35
N TYR A 18 -27.65 -15.39 9.09
CA TYR A 18 -28.93 -16.07 9.07
C TYR A 18 -29.79 -15.66 7.86
N PRO A 19 -30.54 -16.59 7.28
CA PRO A 19 -31.43 -16.29 6.15
C PRO A 19 -32.43 -15.16 6.44
N GLU A 20 -32.97 -15.12 7.66
CA GLU A 20 -33.96 -14.11 8.09
C GLU A 20 -33.38 -12.69 8.06
N GLU A 21 -32.09 -12.52 8.38
CA GLU A 21 -31.40 -11.23 8.32
C GLU A 21 -31.27 -10.75 6.88
N LYS A 22 -30.99 -11.69 5.96
CA LYS A 22 -30.85 -11.39 4.52
C LYS A 22 -32.19 -11.10 3.86
N GLU A 23 -33.28 -11.75 4.31
CA GLU A 23 -34.60 -11.56 3.77
C GLU A 23 -35.27 -10.28 4.29
N LYS A 24 -35.23 -10.06 5.61
CA LYS A 24 -35.93 -8.95 6.27
C LYS A 24 -35.15 -7.67 6.29
N GLY A 25 -33.81 -7.76 6.34
CA GLY A 25 -32.94 -6.62 6.61
C GLY A 25 -33.05 -6.11 8.05
N GLN A 26 -32.22 -5.14 8.38
CA GLN A 26 -32.21 -4.46 9.68
C GLN A 26 -31.50 -3.11 9.59
N HIS A 27 -31.62 -2.30 10.62
CA HIS A 27 -30.90 -1.03 10.71
C HIS A 27 -29.48 -1.25 11.19
N PHE A 28 -28.55 -0.59 10.51
CA PHE A 28 -27.15 -0.45 10.88
C PHE A 28 -26.84 1.02 11.10
N PHE A 29 -25.87 1.32 11.96
CA PHE A 29 -25.40 2.69 12.15
C PHE A 29 -23.90 2.74 11.91
N LEU A 30 -23.44 3.78 11.22
CA LEU A 30 -22.03 3.99 10.94
C LEU A 30 -21.54 5.27 11.62
N ASP A 31 -20.49 5.11 12.40
CA ASP A 31 -19.66 6.21 12.88
C ASP A 31 -18.37 6.23 12.08
N ALA A 32 -17.98 7.40 11.55
CA ALA A 32 -16.76 7.54 10.77
C ALA A 32 -15.95 8.75 11.18
N VAL A 33 -14.62 8.60 11.22
CA VAL A 33 -13.66 9.69 11.38
C VAL A 33 -12.79 9.75 10.14
N LEU A 34 -12.98 10.82 9.34
CA LEU A 34 -12.24 11.08 8.11
C LEU A 34 -11.04 11.96 8.43
N TYR A 35 -9.83 11.44 8.28
CA TYR A 35 -8.60 12.21 8.48
C TYR A 35 -8.18 12.88 7.17
N THR A 36 -8.26 14.21 7.15
CA THR A 36 -8.08 15.04 5.96
C THR A 36 -7.41 16.38 6.35
N ASP A 37 -7.02 17.20 5.37
CA ASP A 37 -6.57 18.57 5.59
C ASP A 37 -7.72 19.53 5.32
N THR A 38 -8.24 20.17 6.38
CA THR A 38 -9.36 21.13 6.27
C THR A 38 -8.88 22.57 6.18
N ARG A 39 -7.55 22.83 6.33
CA ARG A 39 -7.03 24.20 6.46
C ARG A 39 -7.32 25.07 5.24
N ARG A 40 -7.09 24.53 4.03
CA ARG A 40 -7.31 25.31 2.81
C ARG A 40 -8.79 25.66 2.60
N ALA A 41 -9.68 24.70 2.84
CA ALA A 41 -11.12 24.93 2.78
C ALA A 41 -11.55 25.98 3.82
N GLY A 42 -11.09 25.84 5.07
CA GLY A 42 -11.42 26.77 6.15
C GLY A 42 -10.92 28.20 5.96
N LEU A 43 -9.82 28.39 5.21
CA LEU A 43 -9.29 29.72 4.88
C LEU A 43 -10.00 30.38 3.69
N THR A 44 -10.59 29.60 2.80
CA THR A 44 -11.10 30.10 1.50
C THR A 44 -12.61 29.94 1.34
N ASP A 45 -13.27 29.22 2.23
CA ASP A 45 -14.70 28.87 2.18
C ASP A 45 -15.11 28.21 0.84
N ARG A 46 -14.25 27.31 0.32
CA ARG A 46 -14.43 26.65 -0.97
C ARG A 46 -14.60 25.14 -0.77
N LEU A 47 -15.78 24.63 -1.16
CA LEU A 47 -16.15 23.22 -0.99
C LEU A 47 -15.22 22.27 -1.76
N GLU A 48 -14.77 22.66 -2.96
CA GLU A 48 -13.86 21.85 -3.77
C GLU A 48 -12.47 21.62 -3.16
N LEU A 49 -12.14 22.32 -2.08
CA LEU A 49 -10.92 22.12 -1.29
C LEU A 49 -11.17 21.31 -0.02
N SER A 50 -12.42 20.86 0.19
CA SER A 50 -12.83 20.04 1.33
C SER A 50 -13.24 18.64 0.90
N THR A 51 -13.39 17.76 1.87
CA THR A 51 -14.11 16.49 1.67
C THR A 51 -15.59 16.74 1.85
N ASP A 52 -16.37 16.52 0.81
CA ASP A 52 -17.84 16.59 0.88
C ASP A 52 -18.37 15.39 1.66
N TYR A 53 -18.65 15.60 2.95
CA TYR A 53 -19.15 14.55 3.83
C TYR A 53 -20.56 14.07 3.45
N GLY A 54 -21.35 14.89 2.74
CA GLY A 54 -22.64 14.47 2.20
C GLY A 54 -22.48 13.40 1.13
N GLU A 55 -21.52 13.59 0.21
CA GLU A 55 -21.17 12.58 -0.80
C GLU A 55 -20.52 11.34 -0.16
N VAL A 56 -19.72 11.51 0.90
CA VAL A 56 -19.20 10.37 1.68
C VAL A 56 -20.34 9.54 2.27
N CYS A 57 -21.32 10.18 2.93
CA CYS A 57 -22.48 9.47 3.50
C CYS A 57 -23.30 8.77 2.41
N ARG A 58 -23.49 9.41 1.24
CA ARG A 58 -24.18 8.80 0.10
C ARG A 58 -23.46 7.55 -0.38
N LEU A 59 -22.14 7.62 -0.58
CA LEU A 59 -21.34 6.46 -0.99
C LEU A 59 -21.37 5.33 0.04
N MET A 60 -21.24 5.65 1.34
CA MET A 60 -21.34 4.64 2.41
C MET A 60 -22.67 3.89 2.33
N ASN A 61 -23.79 4.61 2.14
CA ASN A 61 -25.10 4.01 1.98
C ASN A 61 -25.19 3.14 0.72
N GLU A 62 -24.68 3.61 -0.41
CA GLU A 62 -24.66 2.87 -1.67
C GLU A 62 -23.88 1.54 -1.53
N VAL A 63 -22.69 1.58 -0.93
CA VAL A 63 -21.85 0.40 -0.73
C VAL A 63 -22.52 -0.61 0.20
N MET A 64 -23.09 -0.14 1.32
CA MET A 64 -23.81 -0.98 2.28
C MET A 64 -25.05 -1.65 1.68
N CYS A 65 -25.71 -1.00 0.71
CA CYS A 65 -26.91 -1.54 0.07
C CYS A 65 -26.62 -2.34 -1.21
N ALA A 66 -25.42 -2.22 -1.80
CA ALA A 66 -25.11 -2.82 -3.11
C ALA A 66 -25.05 -4.36 -3.08
N GLN A 67 -24.61 -4.93 -1.96
CA GLN A 67 -24.43 -6.37 -1.79
C GLN A 67 -24.80 -6.81 -0.38
N THR A 68 -25.18 -8.08 -0.22
CA THR A 68 -25.40 -8.70 1.09
C THR A 68 -24.14 -9.47 1.51
N TYR A 69 -23.63 -9.17 2.71
CA TYR A 69 -22.49 -9.86 3.30
C TYR A 69 -22.92 -10.68 4.50
N ASP A 70 -22.25 -11.81 4.72
CA ASP A 70 -22.47 -12.66 5.91
C ASP A 70 -21.91 -11.96 7.16
N LEU A 71 -20.77 -11.28 7.02
CA LEU A 71 -20.04 -10.66 8.13
C LEU A 71 -20.09 -9.13 8.04
N ILE A 72 -20.38 -8.48 9.14
CA ILE A 72 -20.30 -7.01 9.23
C ILE A 72 -18.88 -6.50 9.07
N GLU A 73 -17.87 -7.31 9.40
CA GLU A 73 -16.45 -7.03 9.13
C GLU A 73 -16.20 -6.82 7.62
N ARG A 74 -16.82 -7.66 6.77
CA ARG A 74 -16.68 -7.51 5.31
C ARG A 74 -17.41 -6.28 4.80
N ALA A 75 -18.58 -5.98 5.34
CA ALA A 75 -19.32 -4.77 5.01
C ALA A 75 -18.52 -3.50 5.38
N ALA A 76 -17.94 -3.47 6.58
CA ALA A 76 -17.09 -2.37 7.04
C ALA A 76 -15.82 -2.22 6.16
N GLU A 77 -15.13 -3.32 5.84
CA GLU A 77 -13.93 -3.33 4.99
C GLU A 77 -14.21 -2.77 3.60
N GLN A 78 -15.28 -3.25 2.95
CA GLN A 78 -15.65 -2.77 1.61
C GLN A 78 -16.03 -1.29 1.64
N THR A 79 -16.78 -0.85 2.66
CA THR A 79 -17.17 0.55 2.82
C THR A 79 -15.95 1.46 3.01
N ALA A 80 -15.01 1.06 3.87
CA ALA A 80 -13.80 1.83 4.11
C ALA A 80 -12.92 1.94 2.85
N GLN A 81 -12.76 0.84 2.12
CA GLN A 81 -11.99 0.81 0.88
C GLN A 81 -12.58 1.73 -0.18
N GLU A 82 -13.90 1.65 -0.45
CA GLU A 82 -14.55 2.47 -1.46
C GLU A 82 -14.48 3.97 -1.13
N VAL A 83 -14.64 4.33 0.15
CA VAL A 83 -14.50 5.72 0.61
C VAL A 83 -13.07 6.23 0.37
N LEU A 84 -12.04 5.46 0.71
CA LEU A 84 -10.64 5.86 0.52
C LEU A 84 -10.25 5.95 -0.96
N LEU A 85 -10.85 5.13 -1.82
CA LEU A 85 -10.64 5.18 -3.27
C LEU A 85 -11.33 6.39 -3.91
N ALA A 86 -12.57 6.69 -3.51
CA ALA A 86 -13.37 7.76 -4.11
C ALA A 86 -12.97 9.16 -3.64
N PHE A 87 -12.47 9.30 -2.40
CA PHE A 87 -12.15 10.61 -1.81
C PHE A 87 -10.64 10.77 -1.55
N PRO A 88 -9.86 11.27 -2.51
CA PRO A 88 -8.40 11.31 -2.43
C PRO A 88 -7.84 12.24 -1.33
N LEU A 89 -8.65 13.16 -0.81
CA LEU A 89 -8.29 14.01 0.33
C LEU A 89 -8.31 13.27 1.66
N ILE A 90 -9.03 12.14 1.75
CA ILE A 90 -9.06 11.30 2.95
C ILE A 90 -7.80 10.43 2.94
N ARG A 91 -6.93 10.64 3.91
CA ARG A 91 -5.68 9.89 4.05
C ARG A 91 -5.85 8.65 4.92
N ARG A 92 -6.75 8.72 5.91
CA ARG A 92 -7.08 7.66 6.85
C ARG A 92 -8.54 7.76 7.25
N LEU A 93 -9.15 6.62 7.48
CA LEU A 93 -10.53 6.46 7.90
C LEU A 93 -10.60 5.51 9.10
N GLU A 94 -11.21 5.94 10.20
CA GLU A 94 -11.74 5.05 11.22
C GLU A 94 -13.23 4.88 10.94
N LEU A 95 -13.70 3.64 10.89
CA LEU A 95 -15.09 3.29 10.65
C LEU A 95 -15.56 2.33 11.73
N GLU A 96 -16.68 2.64 12.37
CA GLU A 96 -17.36 1.73 13.29
C GLU A 96 -18.76 1.44 12.76
N LEU A 97 -19.02 0.16 12.49
CA LEU A 97 -20.30 -0.35 12.00
C LEU A 97 -21.02 -1.06 13.12
N HIS A 98 -22.17 -0.53 13.51
CA HIS A 98 -23.02 -0.97 14.60
C HIS A 98 -24.17 -1.82 14.07
N LYS A 99 -24.50 -2.90 14.80
CA LYS A 99 -25.60 -3.84 14.53
C LYS A 99 -26.44 -4.05 15.79
N PRO A 100 -27.28 -3.08 16.17
CA PRO A 100 -28.06 -3.15 17.41
C PRO A 100 -29.14 -4.26 17.42
N GLU A 101 -29.60 -4.68 16.24
CA GLU A 101 -30.59 -5.74 16.08
C GLU A 101 -29.96 -7.12 15.79
N ALA A 102 -28.69 -7.34 16.25
CA ALA A 102 -28.04 -8.63 16.07
C ALA A 102 -28.86 -9.75 16.74
N PRO A 103 -29.01 -10.94 16.11
CA PRO A 103 -29.83 -12.03 16.60
C PRO A 103 -29.18 -12.79 17.77
N ILE A 104 -28.95 -12.09 18.88
CA ILE A 104 -28.35 -12.60 20.12
C ILE A 104 -29.47 -12.93 21.10
N PRO A 105 -29.55 -14.18 21.62
CA PRO A 105 -30.64 -14.60 22.52
C PRO A 105 -30.45 -14.15 23.98
N LEU A 106 -29.79 -13.03 24.18
CA LEU A 106 -29.49 -12.43 25.50
C LEU A 106 -29.70 -10.91 25.44
N PRO A 107 -30.06 -10.26 26.56
CA PRO A 107 -30.08 -8.80 26.60
C PRO A 107 -28.70 -8.20 26.30
N PHE A 108 -28.61 -7.33 25.31
CA PHE A 108 -27.38 -6.59 24.95
C PHE A 108 -27.78 -5.20 24.43
N GLY A 109 -26.82 -4.29 24.35
CA GLY A 109 -27.07 -2.95 23.84
C GLY A 109 -26.74 -2.81 22.36
N ASP A 110 -25.56 -3.27 21.97
CA ASP A 110 -25.05 -3.14 20.61
C ASP A 110 -23.94 -4.16 20.35
N VAL A 111 -23.73 -4.50 19.08
CA VAL A 111 -22.54 -5.19 18.58
C VAL A 111 -21.96 -4.33 17.48
N SER A 112 -20.69 -3.99 17.57
CA SER A 112 -20.02 -3.22 16.53
C SER A 112 -18.69 -3.84 16.10
N VAL A 113 -18.26 -3.51 14.88
CA VAL A 113 -16.91 -3.72 14.41
C VAL A 113 -16.29 -2.36 14.10
N ARG A 114 -15.11 -2.10 14.68
CA ARG A 114 -14.33 -0.90 14.41
C ARG A 114 -13.05 -1.26 13.67
N ILE A 115 -12.82 -0.58 12.56
CA ILE A 115 -11.61 -0.73 11.74
C ILE A 115 -10.97 0.62 11.47
N GLU A 116 -9.68 0.60 11.22
CA GLU A 116 -8.90 1.75 10.73
C GLU A 116 -8.21 1.35 9.43
N ARG A 117 -8.37 2.15 8.37
CA ARG A 117 -7.75 1.97 7.07
C ARG A 117 -7.18 3.28 6.57
N GLY A 118 -6.15 3.22 5.74
CA GLY A 118 -5.53 4.42 5.21
C GLY A 118 -4.49 4.14 4.14
N TRP A 119 -4.04 5.19 3.49
CA TRP A 119 -2.96 5.12 2.53
C TRP A 119 -1.62 5.05 3.25
N HIS A 120 -0.88 4.01 2.98
CA HIS A 120 0.46 3.73 3.50
C HIS A 120 1.51 4.04 2.45
N ARG A 121 2.67 4.48 2.88
CA ARG A 121 3.82 4.76 2.03
C ARG A 121 4.76 3.57 2.00
N ALA A 122 5.03 3.03 0.81
CA ALA A 122 5.95 1.92 0.64
C ALA A 122 7.05 2.26 -0.37
N PHE A 123 8.22 1.65 -0.21
CA PHE A 123 9.31 1.68 -1.19
C PHE A 123 9.58 0.27 -1.67
N VAL A 124 9.56 0.09 -2.98
CA VAL A 124 9.77 -1.20 -3.64
C VAL A 124 10.97 -1.08 -4.57
N ALA A 125 11.99 -1.91 -4.34
CA ALA A 125 13.05 -2.10 -5.32
C ALA A 125 12.56 -2.99 -6.45
N PHE A 126 12.98 -2.69 -7.67
CA PHE A 126 12.73 -3.53 -8.84
C PHE A 126 14.02 -3.80 -9.58
N GLY A 127 14.16 -5.03 -10.11
CA GLY A 127 15.37 -5.43 -10.82
C GLY A 127 15.11 -6.54 -11.85
N SER A 128 15.96 -6.58 -12.88
CA SER A 128 15.95 -7.62 -13.92
C SER A 128 17.36 -7.83 -14.49
N ASN A 129 17.74 -9.09 -14.78
CA ASN A 129 18.99 -9.42 -15.47
C ASN A 129 18.83 -10.55 -16.50
N MET A 130 17.59 -10.92 -16.87
CA MET A 130 17.34 -11.98 -17.86
C MET A 130 16.43 -11.49 -18.99
N GLY A 131 16.74 -11.94 -20.20
CA GLY A 131 15.92 -11.69 -21.39
C GLY A 131 15.79 -10.20 -21.72
N ASP A 132 14.61 -9.77 -22.10
CA ASP A 132 14.29 -8.35 -22.31
C ASP A 132 14.02 -7.67 -20.97
N LYS A 133 15.09 -7.20 -20.33
CA LYS A 133 15.08 -6.62 -18.98
C LYS A 133 14.15 -5.42 -18.88
N GLU A 134 14.19 -4.53 -19.87
CA GLU A 134 13.35 -3.32 -19.93
C GLU A 134 11.88 -3.71 -20.01
N TYR A 135 11.51 -4.64 -20.87
CA TYR A 135 10.15 -5.16 -20.98
C TYR A 135 9.62 -5.72 -19.67
N TYR A 136 10.42 -6.52 -18.94
CA TYR A 136 9.97 -7.11 -17.68
C TYR A 136 9.80 -6.05 -16.59
N LEU A 137 10.68 -5.04 -16.53
CA LEU A 137 10.54 -3.93 -15.61
C LEU A 137 9.29 -3.10 -15.91
N GLU A 138 9.08 -2.71 -17.17
CA GLU A 138 7.89 -1.97 -17.60
C GLU A 138 6.60 -2.72 -17.25
N LYS A 139 6.56 -4.02 -17.56
CA LYS A 139 5.41 -4.89 -17.27
C LYS A 139 5.15 -4.94 -15.75
N GLY A 140 6.17 -5.16 -14.94
CA GLY A 140 6.04 -5.22 -13.47
C GLY A 140 5.54 -3.90 -12.88
N LEU A 141 6.11 -2.78 -13.30
CA LEU A 141 5.68 -1.45 -12.86
C LEU A 141 4.25 -1.14 -13.31
N LYS A 142 3.88 -1.53 -14.53
CA LYS A 142 2.52 -1.36 -15.06
C LYS A 142 1.49 -2.12 -14.22
N GLU A 143 1.75 -3.37 -13.86
CA GLU A 143 0.86 -4.19 -13.01
C GLU A 143 0.61 -3.55 -11.63
N LEU A 144 1.62 -2.87 -11.07
CA LEU A 144 1.47 -2.14 -9.82
C LEU A 144 0.74 -0.79 -10.02
N LYS A 145 1.01 -0.09 -11.12
CA LYS A 145 0.31 1.15 -11.50
C LYS A 145 -1.19 0.94 -11.74
N GLU A 146 -1.57 -0.19 -12.33
CA GLU A 146 -2.96 -0.52 -12.67
C GLU A 146 -3.72 -1.16 -11.49
N HIS A 147 -3.03 -1.50 -10.41
CA HIS A 147 -3.69 -2.07 -9.24
C HIS A 147 -4.51 -1.01 -8.48
N PRO A 148 -5.83 -1.21 -8.25
CA PRO A 148 -6.70 -0.16 -7.70
C PRO A 148 -6.27 0.32 -6.31
N LEU A 149 -5.65 -0.55 -5.51
CA LEU A 149 -5.19 -0.23 -4.15
C LEU A 149 -3.75 0.28 -4.10
N CYS A 150 -3.15 0.62 -5.26
CA CYS A 150 -1.78 1.12 -5.36
C CYS A 150 -1.75 2.41 -6.18
N ARG A 151 -0.96 3.39 -5.74
CA ARG A 151 -0.74 4.66 -6.42
C ARG A 151 0.76 4.94 -6.49
N PRO A 152 1.42 4.80 -7.64
CA PRO A 152 2.80 5.20 -7.79
C PRO A 152 2.96 6.70 -7.55
N VAL A 153 3.93 7.07 -6.72
CA VAL A 153 4.23 8.46 -6.38
C VAL A 153 5.44 8.94 -7.15
N LYS A 154 6.51 8.12 -7.14
CA LYS A 154 7.76 8.40 -7.86
C LYS A 154 8.40 7.09 -8.29
N VAL A 155 9.10 7.13 -9.43
CA VAL A 155 9.96 6.05 -9.90
C VAL A 155 11.35 6.65 -10.16
N SER A 156 12.41 6.00 -9.69
CA SER A 156 13.78 6.41 -9.97
C SER A 156 14.16 6.15 -11.43
N LYS A 157 15.26 6.70 -11.86
CA LYS A 157 15.94 6.20 -13.06
C LYS A 157 16.29 4.73 -12.89
N VAL A 158 16.54 4.07 -14.02
CA VAL A 158 17.06 2.72 -14.05
C VAL A 158 18.60 2.77 -14.03
N TYR A 159 19.20 2.01 -13.14
CA TYR A 159 20.64 1.91 -12.95
C TYR A 159 21.14 0.56 -13.47
N ARG A 160 22.19 0.57 -14.32
CA ARG A 160 22.91 -0.65 -14.69
C ARG A 160 23.90 -0.98 -13.58
N THR A 161 23.87 -2.20 -13.10
CA THR A 161 24.66 -2.63 -11.94
C THR A 161 25.28 -4.00 -12.19
N THR A 162 26.49 -4.22 -11.66
CA THR A 162 27.12 -5.54 -11.65
C THR A 162 26.40 -6.46 -10.68
N PRO A 163 26.45 -7.79 -10.91
CA PRO A 163 25.86 -8.77 -9.99
C PRO A 163 26.40 -8.67 -8.55
N TYR A 164 25.50 -8.83 -7.58
CA TYR A 164 25.83 -8.91 -6.16
C TYR A 164 25.94 -10.39 -5.72
N GLY A 165 26.90 -10.72 -4.83
CA GLY A 165 27.01 -12.06 -4.22
C GLY A 165 27.89 -13.05 -4.96
N GLY A 166 28.75 -12.62 -5.90
CA GLY A 166 29.85 -13.45 -6.47
C GLY A 166 29.42 -14.54 -7.46
N VAL A 167 28.19 -14.52 -7.96
CA VAL A 167 27.71 -15.40 -9.03
C VAL A 167 27.94 -14.71 -10.36
N GLU A 168 28.64 -15.38 -11.28
CA GLU A 168 28.85 -14.85 -12.64
C GLU A 168 27.53 -14.87 -13.44
N GLN A 169 27.03 -13.70 -13.80
CA GLN A 169 25.77 -13.49 -14.52
C GLN A 169 25.77 -12.13 -15.20
N GLU A 170 24.78 -11.86 -16.04
CA GLU A 170 24.63 -10.58 -16.71
C GLU A 170 24.34 -9.43 -15.74
N ASP A 171 24.73 -8.20 -16.13
CA ASP A 171 24.39 -6.98 -15.41
C ASP A 171 22.90 -6.83 -15.21
N PHE A 172 22.53 -6.29 -14.04
CA PHE A 172 21.15 -5.96 -13.71
C PHE A 172 20.77 -4.56 -14.19
N LEU A 173 19.48 -4.40 -14.43
CA LEU A 173 18.81 -3.10 -14.42
C LEU A 173 18.00 -3.01 -13.14
N ASN A 174 18.35 -2.04 -12.28
CA ASN A 174 17.72 -1.84 -10.96
C ASN A 174 17.15 -0.44 -10.81
N GLY A 175 16.11 -0.31 -9.98
CA GLY A 175 15.53 0.96 -9.58
C GLY A 175 14.69 0.82 -8.33
N VAL A 176 14.11 1.95 -7.89
CA VAL A 176 13.20 2.00 -6.74
C VAL A 176 11.96 2.81 -7.09
N MET A 177 10.81 2.34 -6.65
CA MET A 177 9.53 3.02 -6.75
C MET A 177 9.03 3.40 -5.35
N GLU A 178 8.55 4.63 -5.20
CA GLU A 178 7.73 5.09 -4.10
C GLU A 178 6.26 4.85 -4.45
N LEU A 179 5.54 4.20 -3.55
CA LEU A 179 4.17 3.75 -3.73
C LEU A 179 3.32 4.19 -2.55
N GLU A 180 2.13 4.72 -2.78
CA GLU A 180 1.05 4.75 -1.79
C GLU A 180 0.14 3.55 -2.00
N THR A 181 -0.25 2.87 -0.92
CA THR A 181 -1.08 1.66 -1.01
C THR A 181 -2.05 1.54 0.16
N LEU A 182 -3.22 0.93 -0.11
CA LEU A 182 -4.17 0.47 0.91
C LEU A 182 -3.91 -0.97 1.35
N LEU A 183 -3.01 -1.69 0.66
CA LEU A 183 -2.61 -3.04 1.03
C LEU A 183 -1.78 -3.03 2.31
N THR A 184 -2.02 -3.97 3.21
CA THR A 184 -1.11 -4.24 4.34
C THR A 184 0.27 -4.70 3.84
N PRO A 185 1.33 -4.70 4.69
CA PRO A 185 2.65 -5.16 4.27
C PRO A 185 2.66 -6.59 3.70
N PHE A 186 1.85 -7.48 4.27
CA PHE A 186 1.75 -8.87 3.82
C PHE A 186 0.99 -9.00 2.49
N GLU A 187 -0.10 -8.27 2.32
CA GLU A 187 -0.85 -8.24 1.06
C GLU A 187 -0.01 -7.60 -0.07
N LEU A 188 0.76 -6.55 0.24
CA LEU A 188 1.69 -5.96 -0.73
C LEU A 188 2.77 -6.97 -1.13
N LEU A 189 3.38 -7.69 -0.17
CA LEU A 189 4.33 -8.75 -0.48
C LEU A 189 3.72 -9.83 -1.39
N GLU A 190 2.50 -10.28 -1.09
CA GLU A 190 1.79 -11.27 -1.91
C GLU A 190 1.56 -10.75 -3.34
N LYS A 191 1.16 -9.48 -3.47
CA LYS A 191 0.99 -8.83 -4.78
C LYS A 191 2.31 -8.73 -5.55
N LEU A 192 3.40 -8.32 -4.90
CA LEU A 192 4.73 -8.27 -5.53
C LEU A 192 5.13 -9.66 -6.06
N GLN A 193 5.00 -10.70 -5.24
CA GLN A 193 5.28 -12.08 -5.64
C GLN A 193 4.36 -12.58 -6.76
N GLN A 194 3.11 -12.14 -6.80
CA GLN A 194 2.19 -12.46 -7.89
C GLN A 194 2.70 -11.85 -9.21
N VAL A 195 3.11 -10.58 -9.19
CA VAL A 195 3.65 -9.89 -10.38
C VAL A 195 4.93 -10.57 -10.88
N GLU A 196 5.83 -10.97 -9.98
CA GLU A 196 7.05 -11.72 -10.32
C GLU A 196 6.72 -13.07 -11.00
N ARG A 197 5.77 -13.83 -10.46
CA ARG A 197 5.32 -15.11 -11.05
C ARG A 197 4.76 -14.91 -12.47
N GLN A 198 3.98 -13.83 -12.67
CA GLN A 198 3.42 -13.49 -14.01
C GLN A 198 4.50 -13.05 -15.01
N ALA A 199 5.64 -12.56 -14.53
CA ALA A 199 6.82 -12.27 -15.33
C ALA A 199 7.69 -13.52 -15.62
N GLY A 200 7.21 -14.70 -15.22
CA GLY A 200 7.92 -15.97 -15.49
C GLY A 200 9.08 -16.26 -14.54
N ARG A 201 9.08 -15.65 -13.34
CA ARG A 201 10.10 -15.94 -12.32
C ARG A 201 9.96 -17.37 -11.82
N GLU A 202 11.00 -18.20 -12.04
CA GLU A 202 11.18 -19.51 -11.42
C GLU A 202 12.34 -19.45 -10.40
N ARG A 203 12.08 -19.75 -9.13
CA ARG A 203 13.12 -19.80 -8.09
C ARG A 203 13.91 -21.10 -8.19
N LYS A 204 14.92 -21.17 -9.05
CA LYS A 204 15.79 -22.38 -9.23
C LYS A 204 17.07 -22.33 -8.39
N VAL A 205 17.65 -21.14 -8.18
CA VAL A 205 18.93 -20.97 -7.47
C VAL A 205 18.85 -19.72 -6.59
N HIS A 206 19.40 -19.78 -5.39
CA HIS A 206 19.55 -18.63 -4.52
C HIS A 206 20.56 -17.65 -5.16
N TRP A 207 20.17 -16.37 -5.34
CA TRP A 207 20.90 -15.33 -6.09
C TRP A 207 21.10 -15.61 -7.58
N GLY A 208 20.32 -16.49 -8.18
CA GLY A 208 20.35 -16.77 -9.61
C GLY A 208 19.77 -15.62 -10.44
N PRO A 209 19.92 -15.69 -11.77
CA PRO A 209 19.36 -14.70 -12.69
C PRO A 209 17.82 -14.66 -12.65
N ARG A 210 17.23 -13.47 -12.88
CA ARG A 210 15.79 -13.21 -12.68
C ARG A 210 15.23 -12.37 -13.81
N THR A 211 14.05 -12.76 -14.30
CA THR A 211 13.27 -11.95 -15.24
C THR A 211 12.75 -10.67 -14.59
N LEU A 212 12.23 -10.77 -13.34
CA LEU A 212 11.77 -9.66 -12.52
C LEU A 212 11.99 -10.00 -11.05
N ASP A 213 12.50 -9.04 -10.29
CA ASP A 213 12.67 -9.07 -8.84
C ASP A 213 12.01 -7.83 -8.23
N LEU A 214 11.14 -8.01 -7.25
CA LEU A 214 10.41 -6.95 -6.56
C LEU A 214 10.56 -7.13 -5.06
N ASP A 215 11.37 -6.29 -4.41
CA ASP A 215 11.64 -6.34 -2.98
C ASP A 215 10.96 -5.17 -2.25
N LEU A 216 10.17 -5.46 -1.21
CA LEU A 216 9.64 -4.44 -0.30
C LEU A 216 10.77 -3.94 0.61
N LEU A 217 11.18 -2.67 0.43
CA LEU A 217 12.27 -2.06 1.17
C LEU A 217 11.82 -1.47 2.51
N LEU A 218 10.81 -0.61 2.44
CA LEU A 218 10.25 0.14 3.57
C LEU A 218 8.73 0.22 3.43
N TYR A 219 8.04 0.27 4.56
CA TYR A 219 6.59 0.46 4.62
C TYR A 219 6.27 1.34 5.84
N ASP A 220 5.89 2.60 5.62
CA ASP A 220 5.83 3.65 6.64
C ASP A 220 7.06 3.60 7.58
N ASP A 221 6.83 3.62 8.90
CA ASP A 221 7.84 3.43 9.94
C ASP A 221 7.79 2.01 10.54
N CYS A 222 7.21 1.04 9.82
CA CYS A 222 7.03 -0.32 10.33
C CYS A 222 8.36 -1.05 10.48
N VAL A 223 8.47 -1.81 11.57
CA VAL A 223 9.51 -2.83 11.78
C VAL A 223 8.81 -4.18 11.92
N ILE A 224 9.02 -5.05 10.95
CA ILE A 224 8.43 -6.39 10.87
C ILE A 224 9.56 -7.39 10.75
N ASP A 225 9.56 -8.43 11.59
CA ASP A 225 10.52 -9.52 11.53
C ASP A 225 9.77 -10.83 11.75
N THR A 226 9.45 -11.50 10.64
CA THR A 226 8.71 -12.77 10.59
C THR A 226 9.39 -13.72 9.62
N GLU A 227 9.00 -14.99 9.62
CA GLU A 227 9.51 -15.99 8.68
C GLU A 227 9.23 -15.64 7.21
N THR A 228 8.18 -14.88 6.94
CA THR A 228 7.72 -14.58 5.57
C THR A 228 8.05 -13.17 5.12
N LEU A 229 8.21 -12.22 6.03
CA LEU A 229 8.44 -10.81 5.72
C LEU A 229 9.32 -10.14 6.75
N THR A 230 10.39 -9.49 6.29
CA THR A 230 11.23 -8.58 7.09
C THR A 230 11.19 -7.19 6.47
N VAL A 231 10.73 -6.20 7.23
CA VAL A 231 10.70 -4.78 6.86
C VAL A 231 11.27 -3.97 8.02
N PRO A 232 12.26 -3.10 7.81
CA PRO A 232 12.98 -2.80 6.56
C PRO A 232 13.65 -4.02 5.95
N HIS A 233 13.86 -4.00 4.61
CA HIS A 233 14.57 -5.09 3.94
C HIS A 233 15.96 -5.27 4.57
N PRO A 234 16.32 -6.50 5.03
CA PRO A 234 17.42 -6.72 5.97
C PRO A 234 18.80 -6.31 5.41
N ASP A 235 18.96 -6.30 4.10
CA ASP A 235 20.24 -6.03 3.45
C ASP A 235 20.27 -4.74 2.62
N MET A 236 19.22 -3.89 2.73
CA MET A 236 19.13 -2.67 1.89
C MET A 236 20.28 -1.69 2.13
N GLN A 237 20.78 -1.63 3.35
CA GLN A 237 21.85 -0.71 3.76
C GLN A 237 23.22 -1.07 3.15
N ASN A 238 23.39 -2.32 2.69
CA ASN A 238 24.62 -2.83 2.10
C ASN A 238 24.61 -2.84 0.57
N ARG A 239 23.53 -2.35 -0.05
CA ARG A 239 23.30 -2.43 -1.50
C ARG A 239 23.27 -1.04 -2.11
N ASP A 240 24.35 -0.60 -2.77
CA ASP A 240 24.42 0.69 -3.46
C ASP A 240 23.39 0.78 -4.60
N PHE A 241 23.10 -0.33 -5.27
CA PHE A 241 22.08 -0.44 -6.32
C PHE A 241 20.63 -0.33 -5.82
N VAL A 242 20.41 -0.38 -4.50
CA VAL A 242 19.15 -0.04 -3.81
C VAL A 242 19.20 1.40 -3.29
N LEU A 243 20.30 1.76 -2.61
CA LEU A 243 20.40 3.07 -1.97
C LEU A 243 20.54 4.23 -2.95
N ALA A 244 21.22 4.03 -4.08
CA ALA A 244 21.39 5.10 -5.07
C ALA A 244 20.03 5.52 -5.69
N PRO A 245 19.21 4.60 -6.25
CA PRO A 245 17.88 4.96 -6.75
C PRO A 245 16.91 5.42 -5.63
N LEU A 246 17.00 4.88 -4.42
CA LEU A 246 16.21 5.36 -3.28
C LEU A 246 16.56 6.81 -2.92
N CYS A 247 17.86 7.16 -2.90
CA CYS A 247 18.31 8.53 -2.67
C CYS A 247 17.85 9.51 -3.75
N GLU A 248 17.70 9.06 -5.01
CA GLU A 248 17.22 9.93 -6.09
C GLU A 248 15.78 10.41 -5.82
N ILE A 249 14.91 9.52 -5.34
CA ILE A 249 13.49 9.84 -5.14
C ILE A 249 13.13 10.26 -3.73
N ALA A 250 13.87 9.78 -2.71
CA ALA A 250 13.56 9.99 -1.30
C ALA A 250 14.85 10.05 -0.43
N PRO A 251 15.76 11.05 -0.61
CA PRO A 251 17.06 11.09 0.09
C PRO A 251 16.94 11.16 1.62
N PHE A 252 15.83 11.68 2.13
CA PHE A 252 15.59 11.88 3.56
C PHE A 252 14.65 10.84 4.19
N VAL A 253 14.24 9.81 3.45
CA VAL A 253 13.51 8.70 4.06
C VAL A 253 14.41 8.01 5.08
N SER A 254 13.88 7.79 6.28
CA SER A 254 14.63 7.20 7.38
C SER A 254 14.40 5.70 7.46
N HIS A 255 15.44 4.96 7.73
CA HIS A 255 15.36 3.56 8.10
C HIS A 255 14.82 3.46 9.54
N PRO A 256 13.62 2.91 9.80
CA PRO A 256 12.95 3.03 11.10
C PRO A 256 13.71 2.38 12.25
N PHE A 257 14.54 1.35 11.99
CA PHE A 257 15.32 0.68 13.01
C PHE A 257 16.62 1.42 13.35
N THR A 258 17.34 1.98 12.35
CA THR A 258 18.64 2.65 12.58
C THR A 258 18.53 4.16 12.73
N GLY A 259 17.41 4.76 12.33
CA GLY A 259 17.22 6.22 12.29
C GLY A 259 18.02 6.93 11.19
N LYS A 260 18.83 6.21 10.40
CA LYS A 260 19.65 6.79 9.33
C LYS A 260 18.79 7.07 8.10
N THR A 261 19.03 8.19 7.45
CA THR A 261 18.41 8.51 6.16
C THR A 261 19.05 7.70 5.03
N ALA A 262 18.31 7.52 3.91
CA ALA A 262 18.85 6.88 2.71
C ALA A 262 20.17 7.53 2.26
N LYS A 263 20.25 8.87 2.31
CA LYS A 263 21.47 9.63 1.97
C LYS A 263 22.64 9.27 2.89
N GLN A 264 22.41 9.20 4.21
CA GLN A 264 23.47 8.85 5.17
C GLN A 264 23.96 7.42 4.96
N MET A 265 23.04 6.47 4.75
CA MET A 265 23.40 5.07 4.45
C MET A 265 24.23 4.95 3.16
N LEU A 266 23.86 5.68 2.09
CA LEU A 266 24.60 5.67 0.84
C LEU A 266 26.00 6.30 1.00
N GLU A 267 26.13 7.37 1.75
CA GLU A 267 27.44 8.01 2.03
C GLU A 267 28.36 7.06 2.81
N GLU A 268 27.85 6.40 3.85
CA GLU A 268 28.62 5.40 4.61
C GLU A 268 29.07 4.24 3.73
N LEU A 269 28.17 3.72 2.88
CA LEU A 269 28.47 2.59 2.00
C LEU A 269 29.55 2.96 0.96
N LYS A 270 29.55 4.20 0.41
CA LYS A 270 30.57 4.68 -0.51
C LYS A 270 31.98 4.69 0.09
N HIS A 271 32.10 4.83 1.40
CA HIS A 271 33.40 4.82 2.09
C HIS A 271 33.89 3.40 2.40
N ASN A 272 32.99 2.45 2.61
CA ASN A 272 33.33 1.14 3.21
C ASN A 272 32.90 -0.06 2.35
N GLY A 273 32.14 0.15 1.27
CA GLY A 273 31.50 -0.92 0.50
C GLY A 273 32.03 -1.09 -0.93
N GLU A 274 31.67 -2.24 -1.51
CA GLU A 274 31.87 -2.48 -2.94
C GLU A 274 30.86 -1.64 -3.76
N LYS A 275 31.29 -1.21 -4.96
CA LYS A 275 30.45 -0.44 -5.87
C LYS A 275 29.93 -1.37 -6.97
N HIS A 276 28.62 -1.48 -7.06
CA HIS A 276 27.94 -2.23 -8.11
C HIS A 276 27.29 -1.35 -9.16
N VAL A 277 26.95 -0.10 -8.83
CA VAL A 277 26.39 0.86 -9.78
C VAL A 277 27.46 1.26 -10.82
N VAL A 278 27.17 0.96 -12.09
CA VAL A 278 28.05 1.26 -13.24
C VAL A 278 27.65 2.59 -13.86
N ASP A 279 26.40 2.72 -14.29
CA ASP A 279 25.83 3.94 -14.91
C ASP A 279 24.31 4.01 -14.74
N THR A 280 23.70 5.08 -15.25
CA THR A 280 22.24 5.19 -15.39
C THR A 280 21.86 4.84 -16.82
N ALA A 281 21.00 3.83 -17.00
CA ALA A 281 20.39 3.54 -18.29
C ALA A 281 19.53 4.74 -18.74
N GLN A 282 19.44 5.00 -20.04
CA GLN A 282 18.54 6.04 -20.54
C GLN A 282 17.10 5.65 -20.19
N ASN A 283 16.42 6.53 -19.47
CA ASN A 283 15.05 6.31 -19.01
C ASN A 283 14.09 6.17 -20.19
N LYS A 284 13.46 4.99 -20.29
CA LYS A 284 12.27 4.75 -21.09
C LYS A 284 11.06 4.34 -20.25
N LEU A 285 11.18 4.38 -18.90
CA LEU A 285 10.13 3.98 -17.95
C LEU A 285 9.33 5.21 -17.49
N ASP A 286 8.61 5.89 -18.40
CA ASP A 286 7.67 6.97 -18.07
C ASP A 286 6.26 6.44 -17.76
#